data_b74a39f7cfe4b16b38dba2e39d3d5f43
#
_entry.id   b74a39f7cfe4b16b38dba2e39d3d5f43
#
_cell.length_a   1.000
_cell.length_b   1.000
_cell.length_c   1.000
_cell.angle_alpha   90.00
_cell.angle_beta   90.00
_cell.angle_gamma   90.00
#
_symmetry.space_group_name_H-M   'P 1'
#
loop_
_entity.id
_entity.type
_entity.pdbx_description
1 polymer ?
#
loop_
_entity_poly.entity_id
_entity_poly.type
_entity_poly.pdbx_seq_one_letter_code
_entity_poly.pdbx_strand_id
1 'polypeptide(L)'
;YRRQRQMCIRDRNYIVVKGFKLSQAATPWAPPTAEQIGLLGTHWSKGWVIENNTITHSKCVGITLGKYGDEWDNKSESEEGYVNCVKRALRHNWNREHIGGHLVRNNTVAYCGQAGIAGSLGAIFSKIKNNTVHDISTQNLFWGYEMAGIKIHAAVDVEISGNHIYRVEGGIWLDWMAQGARVTRNLLHDNRVVEVSFEVNHGPILVDNNLFLSPELAQIKLSQGMAFVHNLIVWKVWKLNNVDPRKTPYLAPHGTEIMGYHDCPCGNVSYFNNIFTRAEMTEYDDCVLPVQMEKNCYWGEAVSSGLDKNATVNSGFDADIQVIEKTDGWYLQINVPENWKDEKFRDKVSTKDLGRASIPDQSFNKENGTVIDLIEDYWGQNRKGQKKYYPGPIDFTTNGGKVMLKVYDK
;
A
#
# COMPACT_ATOMS: atom_id res chain seq x y z
N TYR A 1 20.70 -6.70 39.71
CA TYR A 1 20.06 -6.47 38.42
C TYR A 1 21.02 -6.85 37.31
N ARG A 2 20.96 -8.11 36.81
CA ARG A 2 21.65 -8.47 35.56
C ARG A 2 20.83 -7.84 34.41
N ARG A 3 21.37 -6.83 33.74
CA ARG A 3 20.91 -6.44 32.42
C ARG A 3 21.00 -7.69 31.53
N GLN A 4 19.86 -8.28 31.18
CA GLN A 4 19.82 -9.20 30.05
C GLN A 4 20.33 -8.42 28.85
N ARG A 5 21.52 -8.77 28.37
CA ARG A 5 21.94 -8.35 27.05
C ARG A 5 20.93 -8.96 26.09
N GLN A 6 20.08 -8.12 25.52
CA GLN A 6 19.34 -8.53 24.33
C GLN A 6 20.37 -9.04 23.33
N MET A 7 20.38 -10.34 23.10
CA MET A 7 21.10 -10.89 21.96
C MET A 7 20.32 -10.43 20.72
N CYS A 8 20.68 -9.27 20.18
CA CYS A 8 20.20 -8.84 18.89
C CYS A 8 20.74 -9.83 17.86
N ILE A 9 19.88 -10.68 17.33
CA ILE A 9 20.20 -11.52 16.17
C ILE A 9 20.18 -10.58 14.95
N ARG A 10 21.29 -9.88 14.70
CA ARG A 10 21.33 -8.81 13.67
C ARG A 10 21.73 -9.31 12.28
N ASP A 11 22.26 -10.53 12.19
CA ASP A 11 22.94 -11.05 11.01
C ASP A 11 22.48 -12.47 10.60
N ARG A 12 21.32 -12.89 11.09
CA ARG A 12 20.79 -14.23 10.80
C ARG A 12 19.71 -14.19 9.76
N ASN A 13 19.91 -14.93 8.70
CA ASN A 13 18.94 -15.13 7.64
C ASN A 13 17.99 -16.30 7.96
N TYR A 14 16.84 -16.30 7.31
CA TYR A 14 15.89 -17.42 7.30
C TYR A 14 15.36 -17.83 8.67
N ILE A 15 15.14 -16.86 9.55
CA ILE A 15 14.52 -17.08 10.86
C ILE A 15 13.01 -17.19 10.70
N VAL A 16 12.40 -18.12 11.42
CA VAL A 16 10.95 -18.27 11.53
C VAL A 16 10.52 -17.87 12.94
N VAL A 17 9.61 -16.89 13.03
CA VAL A 17 8.96 -16.46 14.28
C VAL A 17 7.46 -16.72 14.13
N LYS A 18 6.94 -17.67 14.92
CA LYS A 18 5.58 -18.16 14.74
C LYS A 18 4.88 -18.44 16.07
N GLY A 19 3.62 -17.98 16.17
CA GLY A 19 2.72 -18.34 17.27
C GLY A 19 3.02 -17.65 18.60
N PHE A 20 3.78 -16.57 18.61
CA PHE A 20 4.13 -15.82 19.82
C PHE A 20 3.10 -14.71 20.11
N LYS A 21 2.95 -14.44 21.40
CA LYS A 21 2.35 -13.19 21.89
C LYS A 21 3.48 -12.31 22.43
N LEU A 22 3.78 -11.22 21.75
CA LEU A 22 4.84 -10.29 22.08
C LEU A 22 4.23 -8.93 22.43
N SER A 23 4.62 -8.33 23.53
CA SER A 23 4.04 -7.08 23.98
C SER A 23 4.94 -6.26 24.89
N GLN A 24 4.60 -4.97 25.05
CA GLN A 24 5.19 -4.05 26.02
C GLN A 24 6.67 -3.75 25.79
N ALA A 25 7.03 -3.35 24.59
CA ALA A 25 8.39 -2.91 24.28
C ALA A 25 8.49 -1.38 24.27
N ALA A 26 9.50 -0.85 24.95
CA ALA A 26 9.87 0.56 24.93
C ALA A 26 10.82 0.87 23.76
N THR A 27 10.35 0.63 22.54
CA THR A 27 11.11 0.90 21.31
C THR A 27 11.33 2.40 21.11
N PRO A 28 12.50 2.84 20.60
CA PRO A 28 12.74 4.25 20.29
C PRO A 28 11.98 4.67 19.04
N TRP A 29 11.60 5.95 18.97
CA TRP A 29 11.19 6.57 17.73
C TRP A 29 12.41 6.72 16.81
N ALA A 30 12.24 6.47 15.52
CA ALA A 30 13.26 6.73 14.53
C ALA A 30 12.61 7.14 13.19
N PRO A 31 13.24 8.10 12.47
CA PRO A 31 12.85 8.46 11.12
C PRO A 31 13.27 7.38 10.12
N PRO A 32 12.82 7.44 8.86
CA PRO A 32 13.18 6.46 7.82
C PRO A 32 14.66 6.46 7.44
N THR A 33 15.37 7.56 7.75
CA THR A 33 16.82 7.68 7.55
C THR A 33 17.65 6.95 8.61
N ALA A 34 16.99 6.38 9.63
CA ALA A 34 17.61 5.62 10.70
C ALA A 34 17.11 4.17 10.76
N GLU A 35 17.83 3.30 11.47
CA GLU A 35 17.34 1.97 11.77
C GLU A 35 16.15 2.07 12.72
N GLN A 36 14.95 1.77 12.22
CA GLN A 36 13.77 1.66 13.06
C GLN A 36 13.80 0.35 13.84
N ILE A 37 13.64 0.43 15.15
CA ILE A 37 13.65 -0.74 16.02
C ILE A 37 12.22 -1.04 16.43
N GLY A 38 11.69 -2.16 15.93
CA GLY A 38 10.38 -2.70 16.32
C GLY A 38 10.45 -3.58 17.56
N LEU A 39 9.28 -3.94 18.09
CA LEU A 39 9.18 -5.00 19.09
C LEU A 39 9.74 -6.31 18.52
N LEU A 40 9.51 -6.56 17.24
CA LEU A 40 10.14 -7.61 16.44
C LEU A 40 10.76 -6.98 15.19
N GLY A 41 12.02 -7.29 14.89
CA GLY A 41 12.71 -6.70 13.75
C GLY A 41 13.64 -7.67 13.05
N THR A 42 13.69 -7.61 11.73
CA THR A 42 14.55 -8.45 10.88
C THR A 42 15.96 -7.88 10.75
N HIS A 43 16.14 -6.61 11.09
CA HIS A 43 17.40 -5.89 10.88
C HIS A 43 17.89 -5.97 9.42
N TRP A 44 19.19 -6.16 9.21
CA TRP A 44 19.79 -6.27 7.88
C TRP A 44 20.00 -7.73 7.50
N SER A 45 18.91 -8.39 7.08
CA SER A 45 18.89 -9.83 6.87
C SER A 45 17.97 -10.24 5.73
N LYS A 46 17.90 -11.53 5.47
CA LYS A 46 17.11 -12.12 4.38
C LYS A 46 16.16 -13.21 4.85
N GLY A 47 15.01 -13.27 4.22
CA GLY A 47 14.17 -14.46 4.17
C GLY A 47 13.49 -14.84 5.48
N TRP A 48 13.22 -13.90 6.38
CA TRP A 48 12.47 -14.19 7.60
C TRP A 48 11.02 -14.51 7.30
N VAL A 49 10.46 -15.43 8.08
CA VAL A 49 9.03 -15.73 8.12
C VAL A 49 8.50 -15.33 9.49
N ILE A 50 7.61 -14.32 9.49
CA ILE A 50 6.94 -13.83 10.70
C ILE A 50 5.46 -14.15 10.53
N GLU A 51 4.96 -15.18 11.23
CA GLU A 51 3.61 -15.66 10.98
C GLU A 51 2.85 -16.04 12.25
N ASN A 52 1.53 -15.78 12.23
CA ASN A 52 0.60 -16.19 13.29
C ASN A 52 1.00 -15.64 14.68
N ASN A 53 1.58 -14.45 14.76
CA ASN A 53 1.94 -13.80 16.01
C ASN A 53 0.91 -12.74 16.40
N THR A 54 0.81 -12.47 17.69
CA THR A 54 0.10 -11.30 18.23
C THR A 54 1.15 -10.34 18.80
N ILE A 55 1.25 -9.14 18.22
CA ILE A 55 2.29 -8.15 18.54
C ILE A 55 1.59 -6.86 18.96
N THR A 56 1.71 -6.47 20.23
CA THR A 56 0.94 -5.37 20.77
C THR A 56 1.73 -4.49 21.75
N HIS A 57 1.30 -3.25 21.89
CA HIS A 57 1.80 -2.32 22.90
C HIS A 57 3.31 -2.06 22.77
N SER A 58 3.78 -1.87 21.54
CA SER A 58 5.09 -1.27 21.30
C SER A 58 4.99 0.25 21.46
N LYS A 59 5.95 0.87 22.12
CA LYS A 59 5.98 2.33 22.24
C LYS A 59 6.01 3.02 20.86
N CYS A 60 6.76 2.47 19.91
CA CYS A 60 6.84 2.95 18.54
C CYS A 60 6.34 1.90 17.55
N VAL A 61 7.20 1.06 17.02
CA VAL A 61 6.86 0.15 15.91
C VAL A 61 6.63 -1.28 16.40
N GLY A 62 5.63 -1.95 15.85
CA GLY A 62 5.35 -3.36 16.12
C GLY A 62 6.35 -4.28 15.44
N ILE A 63 6.33 -4.35 14.12
CA ILE A 63 7.25 -5.15 13.29
C ILE A 63 8.08 -4.22 12.41
N THR A 64 9.41 -4.44 12.36
CA THR A 64 10.29 -3.74 11.41
C THR A 64 10.94 -4.73 10.44
N LEU A 65 10.98 -4.35 9.16
CA LEU A 65 11.62 -5.15 8.10
C LEU A 65 13.02 -4.64 7.77
N GLY A 66 13.62 -3.99 8.74
CA GLY A 66 15.02 -3.64 8.75
C GLY A 66 15.42 -2.43 7.91
N LYS A 67 16.59 -1.99 8.20
CA LYS A 67 17.40 -1.03 7.47
C LYS A 67 18.85 -1.33 7.78
N TYR A 68 19.75 -1.00 6.88
CA TYR A 68 21.16 -0.91 7.19
C TYR A 68 21.38 0.21 8.22
N GLY A 69 21.84 -0.15 9.41
CA GLY A 69 22.16 0.80 10.47
C GLY A 69 23.63 1.22 10.40
N ASP A 70 23.92 2.51 10.52
CA ASP A 70 25.26 3.07 10.51
C ASP A 70 25.39 4.31 11.41
N GLU A 71 26.60 4.86 11.51
CA GLU A 71 26.89 6.05 12.31
C GLU A 71 26.21 7.33 11.81
N TRP A 72 25.61 7.30 10.64
CA TRP A 72 24.89 8.42 10.01
C TRP A 72 23.38 8.38 10.28
N ASP A 73 22.91 7.33 10.90
CA ASP A 73 21.53 7.22 11.31
C ASP A 73 21.14 8.37 12.24
N ASN A 74 19.92 8.85 12.13
CA ASN A 74 19.37 9.99 12.87
C ASN A 74 20.04 11.36 12.62
N LYS A 75 20.97 11.46 11.68
CA LYS A 75 21.64 12.76 11.43
C LYS A 75 20.85 13.70 10.54
N SER A 76 19.89 13.22 9.78
CA SER A 76 19.15 14.07 8.87
C SER A 76 17.85 13.42 8.41
N GLU A 77 16.78 14.17 8.48
CA GLU A 77 15.50 13.91 7.81
C GLU A 77 15.48 14.55 6.42
N SER A 78 16.64 14.82 5.84
CA SER A 78 16.79 15.44 4.53
C SER A 78 16.82 14.43 3.40
N GLU A 79 16.43 14.87 2.22
CA GLU A 79 16.58 14.16 0.95
C GLU A 79 18.02 13.64 0.76
N GLU A 80 19.02 14.50 0.94
CA GLU A 80 20.43 14.13 0.81
C GLU A 80 20.83 13.03 1.80
N GLY A 81 20.38 13.13 3.05
CA GLY A 81 20.64 12.13 4.09
C GLY A 81 20.10 10.77 3.69
N TYR A 82 18.88 10.71 3.16
CA TYR A 82 18.27 9.46 2.71
C TYR A 82 18.98 8.87 1.48
N VAL A 83 19.27 9.67 0.48
CA VAL A 83 20.03 9.24 -0.71
C VAL A 83 21.41 8.70 -0.34
N ASN A 84 22.09 9.33 0.62
CA ASN A 84 23.39 8.85 1.10
C ASN A 84 23.26 7.53 1.88
N CYS A 85 22.17 7.31 2.63
CA CYS A 85 21.87 6.01 3.24
C CYS A 85 21.75 4.91 2.18
N VAL A 86 21.02 5.18 1.08
CA VAL A 86 20.87 4.21 -0.03
C VAL A 86 22.21 3.88 -0.67
N LYS A 87 23.04 4.88 -0.96
CA LYS A 87 24.40 4.68 -1.52
C LYS A 87 25.28 3.83 -0.60
N ARG A 88 25.17 4.00 0.72
CA ARG A 88 25.89 3.18 1.71
C ARG A 88 25.36 1.76 1.75
N ALA A 89 24.02 1.58 1.72
CA ALA A 89 23.40 0.27 1.71
C ALA A 89 23.86 -0.59 0.52
N LEU A 90 24.01 0.01 -0.67
CA LEU A 90 24.56 -0.68 -1.85
C LEU A 90 25.95 -1.26 -1.60
N ARG A 91 26.80 -0.58 -0.82
CA ARG A 91 28.12 -1.08 -0.43
C ARG A 91 28.06 -2.21 0.61
N HIS A 92 26.90 -2.40 1.22
CA HIS A 92 26.61 -3.43 2.23
C HIS A 92 25.63 -4.49 1.71
N ASN A 93 25.75 -4.84 0.43
CA ASN A 93 25.01 -5.91 -0.21
C ASN A 93 23.49 -5.69 -0.25
N TRP A 94 23.05 -4.44 -0.46
CA TRP A 94 21.64 -4.17 -0.69
C TRP A 94 21.22 -4.71 -2.05
N ASN A 95 20.87 -5.99 -2.09
CA ASN A 95 20.43 -6.69 -3.30
C ASN A 95 19.57 -7.91 -2.94
N ARG A 96 18.96 -8.48 -3.95
CA ARG A 96 18.03 -9.63 -3.82
C ARG A 96 18.72 -10.88 -3.21
N GLU A 97 20.00 -11.06 -3.38
CA GLU A 97 20.69 -12.25 -2.90
C GLU A 97 20.89 -12.22 -1.39
N HIS A 98 21.05 -11.05 -0.80
CA HIS A 98 21.50 -10.90 0.57
C HIS A 98 20.43 -10.32 1.50
N ILE A 99 19.54 -9.45 1.03
CA ILE A 99 18.63 -8.66 1.88
C ILE A 99 17.18 -8.85 1.46
N GLY A 100 16.26 -8.72 2.41
CA GLY A 100 14.82 -8.68 2.16
C GLY A 100 14.19 -10.04 1.89
N GLY A 101 13.16 -10.08 1.06
CA GLY A 101 12.43 -11.32 0.77
C GLY A 101 11.73 -11.91 1.99
N HIS A 102 11.32 -11.08 2.94
CA HIS A 102 10.62 -11.51 4.14
C HIS A 102 9.18 -11.88 3.84
N LEU A 103 8.63 -12.82 4.59
CA LEU A 103 7.21 -13.16 4.58
C LEU A 103 6.60 -12.81 5.94
N VAL A 104 5.75 -11.78 5.96
CA VAL A 104 5.02 -11.34 7.16
C VAL A 104 3.54 -11.65 6.93
N ARG A 105 3.00 -12.66 7.62
CA ARG A 105 1.63 -13.07 7.35
C ARG A 105 0.84 -13.51 8.57
N ASN A 106 -0.47 -13.31 8.51
CA ASN A 106 -1.43 -13.78 9.51
C ASN A 106 -1.08 -13.29 10.93
N ASN A 107 -0.45 -12.13 11.08
CA ASN A 107 -0.16 -11.55 12.37
C ASN A 107 -1.26 -10.55 12.75
N THR A 108 -1.51 -10.42 14.04
CA THR A 108 -2.26 -9.30 14.61
C THR A 108 -1.26 -8.31 15.19
N VAL A 109 -1.26 -7.06 14.70
CA VAL A 109 -0.39 -5.98 15.17
C VAL A 109 -1.25 -4.82 15.65
N ALA A 110 -1.18 -4.47 16.93
CA ALA A 110 -2.06 -3.47 17.48
C ALA A 110 -1.44 -2.64 18.62
N TYR A 111 -2.06 -1.48 18.89
CA TYR A 111 -1.69 -0.62 20.02
C TYR A 111 -0.22 -0.19 20.00
N CYS A 112 0.34 0.02 18.81
CA CYS A 112 1.70 0.57 18.64
C CYS A 112 1.63 2.08 18.46
N GLY A 113 2.57 2.81 19.07
CA GLY A 113 2.50 4.26 19.14
C GLY A 113 2.90 4.99 17.86
N GLN A 114 3.60 4.32 16.94
CA GLN A 114 4.09 4.92 15.70
C GLN A 114 3.59 4.16 14.46
N ALA A 115 4.02 2.95 14.25
CA ALA A 115 3.60 2.14 13.10
C ALA A 115 3.33 0.68 13.47
N GLY A 116 2.42 0.05 12.74
CA GLY A 116 2.19 -1.38 12.90
C GLY A 116 3.34 -2.19 12.29
N ILE A 117 3.52 -2.08 10.99
CA ILE A 117 4.61 -2.73 10.24
C ILE A 117 5.35 -1.63 9.48
N ALA A 118 6.63 -1.45 9.77
CA ALA A 118 7.49 -0.49 9.08
C ALA A 118 8.67 -1.19 8.41
N GLY A 119 9.21 -0.57 7.38
CA GLY A 119 10.43 -1.02 6.74
C GLY A 119 11.09 0.10 5.96
N SER A 120 12.41 0.06 5.94
CA SER A 120 13.20 0.89 5.05
C SER A 120 14.25 -0.04 4.44
N LEU A 121 14.73 0.20 3.29
CA LEU A 121 15.72 -0.57 2.54
C LEU A 121 15.70 -2.12 2.72
N GLY A 122 15.59 -2.62 3.96
CA GLY A 122 15.53 -4.06 4.26
C GLY A 122 14.24 -4.76 3.86
N ALA A 123 13.17 -4.01 3.56
CA ALA A 123 11.87 -4.57 3.17
C ALA A 123 11.79 -5.04 1.71
N ILE A 124 12.81 -4.81 0.90
CA ILE A 124 12.81 -5.15 -0.53
C ILE A 124 12.41 -6.61 -0.77
N PHE A 125 11.66 -6.88 -1.85
CA PHE A 125 11.22 -8.21 -2.29
C PHE A 125 10.35 -8.98 -1.27
N SER A 126 9.79 -8.30 -0.27
CA SER A 126 9.03 -8.91 0.82
C SER A 126 7.54 -8.99 0.51
N LYS A 127 6.86 -9.89 1.23
CA LYS A 127 5.41 -10.07 1.16
C LYS A 127 4.78 -9.85 2.52
N ILE A 128 3.84 -8.91 2.59
CA ILE A 128 3.08 -8.56 3.80
C ILE A 128 1.63 -8.96 3.53
N LYS A 129 1.18 -10.10 4.08
CA LYS A 129 -0.06 -10.74 3.64
C LYS A 129 -0.97 -11.13 4.79
N ASN A 130 -2.26 -10.88 4.64
CA ASN A 130 -3.30 -11.36 5.56
C ASN A 130 -3.03 -10.99 7.02
N ASN A 131 -2.42 -9.83 7.29
CA ASN A 131 -2.24 -9.34 8.65
C ASN A 131 -3.43 -8.47 9.05
N THR A 132 -3.80 -8.52 10.33
CA THR A 132 -4.71 -7.56 10.94
C THR A 132 -3.89 -6.50 11.67
N VAL A 133 -3.99 -5.24 11.21
CA VAL A 133 -3.25 -4.11 11.79
C VAL A 133 -4.25 -3.06 12.26
N HIS A 134 -4.30 -2.79 13.56
CA HIS A 134 -5.31 -1.89 14.08
C HIS A 134 -4.87 -1.11 15.32
N ASP A 135 -5.58 -0.03 15.60
CA ASP A 135 -5.35 0.81 16.77
C ASP A 135 -3.88 1.30 16.85
N ILE A 136 -3.33 1.75 15.72
CA ILE A 136 -1.99 2.31 15.64
C ILE A 136 -2.05 3.83 15.83
N SER A 137 -1.11 4.38 16.62
CA SER A 137 -1.03 5.82 16.93
C SER A 137 -2.29 6.40 17.60
N THR A 138 -3.10 5.57 18.26
CA THR A 138 -4.36 6.03 18.89
C THR A 138 -4.15 6.89 20.13
N GLN A 139 -2.98 6.82 20.76
CA GLN A 139 -2.64 7.63 21.94
C GLN A 139 -2.06 9.00 21.58
N ASN A 140 -1.82 9.28 20.29
CA ASN A 140 -1.24 10.53 19.79
C ASN A 140 0.05 10.95 20.54
N LEU A 141 0.91 9.96 20.84
CA LEU A 141 2.19 10.20 21.53
C LEU A 141 3.23 10.83 20.62
N PHE A 142 3.07 10.64 19.33
CA PHE A 142 3.95 11.13 18.28
C PHE A 142 3.11 11.79 17.19
N TRP A 143 3.75 12.56 16.36
CA TRP A 143 3.17 13.19 15.17
C TRP A 143 4.23 13.29 14.08
N GLY A 144 3.80 13.39 12.83
CA GLY A 144 4.70 13.55 11.69
C GLY A 144 4.98 12.24 10.98
N TYR A 145 6.23 11.89 10.81
CA TYR A 145 6.67 10.82 9.92
C TYR A 145 6.43 9.43 10.50
N GLU A 146 6.21 8.44 9.62
CA GLU A 146 6.11 7.02 9.95
C GLU A 146 4.86 6.59 10.71
N MET A 147 3.81 7.41 10.70
CA MET A 147 2.58 7.14 11.43
C MET A 147 1.58 6.39 10.54
N ALA A 148 1.72 5.08 10.44
CA ALA A 148 0.83 4.28 9.57
C ALA A 148 0.61 2.86 10.08
N GLY A 149 -0.44 2.20 9.57
CA GLY A 149 -0.62 0.77 9.74
C GLY A 149 0.54 -0.01 9.11
N ILE A 150 0.81 0.26 7.83
CA ILE A 150 1.97 -0.29 7.10
C ILE A 150 2.69 0.85 6.41
N LYS A 151 3.97 1.07 6.72
CA LYS A 151 4.81 2.06 6.06
C LYS A 151 6.12 1.49 5.58
N ILE A 152 6.39 1.58 4.26
CA ILE A 152 7.59 1.03 3.64
C ILE A 152 8.27 2.10 2.79
N HIS A 153 9.54 2.36 3.09
CA HIS A 153 10.47 3.06 2.22
C HIS A 153 11.19 2.07 1.30
N ALA A 154 11.45 2.45 0.07
CA ALA A 154 12.07 1.59 -0.93
C ALA A 154 11.32 0.25 -1.08
N ALA A 155 10.02 0.33 -1.33
CA ALA A 155 9.19 -0.85 -1.56
C ALA A 155 9.48 -1.47 -2.95
N VAL A 156 10.71 -2.01 -3.12
CA VAL A 156 11.12 -2.65 -4.37
C VAL A 156 10.54 -4.06 -4.42
N ASP A 157 9.67 -4.33 -5.41
CA ASP A 157 8.96 -5.59 -5.59
C ASP A 157 8.28 -6.10 -4.30
N VAL A 158 7.76 -5.19 -3.49
CA VAL A 158 7.00 -5.52 -2.27
C VAL A 158 5.55 -5.79 -2.62
N GLU A 159 5.01 -6.89 -2.11
CA GLU A 159 3.58 -7.21 -2.18
C GLU A 159 2.90 -6.99 -0.83
N ILE A 160 1.88 -6.11 -0.80
CA ILE A 160 1.00 -5.89 0.35
C ILE A 160 -0.40 -6.39 -0.04
N SER A 161 -0.82 -7.56 0.49
CA SER A 161 -2.03 -8.22 0.01
C SER A 161 -2.89 -8.85 1.10
N GLY A 162 -4.21 -8.71 0.96
CA GLY A 162 -5.17 -9.33 1.87
C GLY A 162 -5.10 -8.85 3.32
N ASN A 163 -4.48 -7.70 3.62
CA ASN A 163 -4.40 -7.19 4.97
C ASN A 163 -5.68 -6.44 5.36
N HIS A 164 -6.01 -6.48 6.63
CA HIS A 164 -7.09 -5.74 7.25
C HIS A 164 -6.50 -4.64 8.13
N ILE A 165 -6.73 -3.37 7.77
CA ILE A 165 -6.09 -2.21 8.42
C ILE A 165 -7.18 -1.23 8.83
N TYR A 166 -7.30 -0.95 10.14
CA TYR A 166 -8.35 -0.08 10.62
C TYR A 166 -7.99 0.63 11.94
N ARG A 167 -8.60 1.80 12.16
CA ARG A 167 -8.35 2.67 13.31
C ARG A 167 -6.87 3.00 13.48
N VAL A 168 -6.20 3.30 12.36
CA VAL A 168 -4.82 3.78 12.32
C VAL A 168 -4.79 5.24 11.87
N GLU A 169 -3.68 5.92 12.03
CA GLU A 169 -3.54 7.31 11.57
C GLU A 169 -3.45 7.37 10.04
N GLY A 170 -2.51 6.64 9.45
CA GLY A 170 -2.41 6.39 8.01
C GLY A 170 -2.56 4.89 7.72
N GLY A 171 -3.30 4.49 6.68
CA GLY A 171 -3.49 3.09 6.35
C GLY A 171 -2.23 2.44 5.78
N ILE A 172 -1.99 2.61 4.48
CA ILE A 172 -0.78 2.14 3.79
C ILE A 172 0.00 3.34 3.27
N TRP A 173 1.30 3.37 3.57
CA TRP A 173 2.20 4.41 3.08
C TRP A 173 3.42 3.79 2.40
N LEU A 174 3.51 3.96 1.07
CA LEU A 174 4.70 3.65 0.29
C LEU A 174 5.44 4.94 -0.02
N ASP A 175 6.64 5.04 0.51
CA ASP A 175 7.42 6.27 0.51
C ASP A 175 8.80 6.02 -0.09
N TRP A 176 9.31 6.99 -0.82
CA TRP A 176 10.63 7.01 -1.44
C TRP A 176 11.02 5.71 -2.15
N MET A 177 11.10 5.76 -3.47
CA MET A 177 11.61 4.66 -4.30
C MET A 177 10.75 3.38 -4.32
N ALA A 178 9.44 3.45 -4.06
CA ALA A 178 8.61 2.30 -4.34
C ALA A 178 8.62 2.02 -5.85
N GLN A 179 9.03 0.81 -6.22
CA GLN A 179 9.20 0.39 -7.61
C GLN A 179 8.95 -1.12 -7.75
N GLY A 180 8.07 -1.52 -8.67
CA GLY A 180 7.61 -2.91 -8.79
C GLY A 180 6.63 -3.35 -7.69
N ALA A 181 6.16 -2.42 -6.84
CA ALA A 181 5.28 -2.74 -5.73
C ALA A 181 3.85 -3.07 -6.16
N ARG A 182 3.17 -3.95 -5.40
CA ARG A 182 1.76 -4.25 -5.58
C ARG A 182 0.99 -4.19 -4.27
N VAL A 183 -0.13 -3.46 -4.29
CA VAL A 183 -1.09 -3.35 -3.18
C VAL A 183 -2.41 -3.95 -3.66
N THR A 184 -2.82 -5.11 -3.12
CA THR A 184 -3.96 -5.84 -3.68
C THR A 184 -4.81 -6.52 -2.62
N ARG A 185 -6.14 -6.49 -2.80
CA ARG A 185 -7.12 -7.20 -1.96
C ARG A 185 -7.02 -6.87 -0.47
N ASN A 186 -6.66 -5.65 -0.13
CA ASN A 186 -6.65 -5.17 1.25
C ASN A 186 -8.01 -4.56 1.62
N LEU A 187 -8.38 -4.70 2.88
CA LEU A 187 -9.51 -4.02 3.51
C LEU A 187 -8.98 -2.90 4.40
N LEU A 188 -9.29 -1.66 4.07
CA LEU A 188 -8.97 -0.49 4.89
C LEU A 188 -10.26 0.23 5.26
N HIS A 189 -10.46 0.55 6.54
CA HIS A 189 -11.62 1.31 7.01
C HIS A 189 -11.36 1.98 8.36
N ASP A 190 -12.16 2.98 8.69
CA ASP A 190 -12.09 3.71 9.96
C ASP A 190 -10.69 4.28 10.26
N ASN A 191 -9.88 4.56 9.24
CA ASN A 191 -8.60 5.24 9.38
C ASN A 191 -8.84 6.74 9.55
N ARG A 192 -7.91 7.48 10.21
CA ARG A 192 -8.25 8.78 10.79
C ARG A 192 -7.77 10.00 10.03
N VAL A 193 -6.72 9.90 9.24
CA VAL A 193 -6.09 11.04 8.57
C VAL A 193 -5.85 10.79 7.09
N VAL A 194 -5.19 9.69 6.76
CA VAL A 194 -4.87 9.33 5.38
C VAL A 194 -5.14 7.85 5.17
N GLU A 195 -5.95 7.52 4.17
CA GLU A 195 -6.23 6.11 3.84
C GLU A 195 -5.03 5.45 3.18
N VAL A 196 -4.47 6.10 2.16
CA VAL A 196 -3.25 5.69 1.48
C VAL A 196 -2.36 6.89 1.20
N SER A 197 -1.05 6.69 1.29
CA SER A 197 -0.04 7.65 0.88
C SER A 197 0.96 7.00 -0.05
N PHE A 198 1.11 7.55 -1.25
CA PHE A 198 2.17 7.21 -2.19
C PHE A 198 3.00 8.46 -2.41
N GLU A 199 4.19 8.51 -1.81
CA GLU A 199 4.99 9.72 -1.72
C GLU A 199 6.37 9.54 -2.37
N VAL A 200 6.67 10.41 -3.35
CA VAL A 200 7.96 10.49 -4.05
C VAL A 200 8.42 9.17 -4.66
N ASN A 201 7.53 8.54 -5.43
CA ASN A 201 7.80 7.27 -6.10
C ASN A 201 7.81 7.45 -7.62
N HIS A 202 8.64 6.66 -8.29
CA HIS A 202 8.68 6.61 -9.75
C HIS A 202 7.91 5.42 -10.34
N GLY A 203 7.42 4.52 -9.49
CA GLY A 203 6.70 3.32 -9.92
C GLY A 203 7.60 2.29 -10.64
N PRO A 204 7.01 1.26 -11.23
CA PRO A 204 5.57 1.01 -11.25
C PRO A 204 5.01 0.62 -9.88
N ILE A 205 3.80 1.09 -9.55
CA ILE A 205 3.03 0.65 -8.39
C ILE A 205 1.66 0.20 -8.87
N LEU A 206 1.33 -1.06 -8.70
CA LEU A 206 0.03 -1.62 -9.05
C LEU A 206 -0.86 -1.70 -7.82
N VAL A 207 -2.03 -1.07 -7.88
CA VAL A 207 -3.04 -1.02 -6.82
C VAL A 207 -4.33 -1.62 -7.36
N ASP A 208 -4.66 -2.86 -6.97
CA ASP A 208 -5.79 -3.56 -7.56
C ASP A 208 -6.67 -4.30 -6.56
N ASN A 209 -7.95 -4.36 -6.83
CA ASN A 209 -8.95 -5.11 -6.08
C ASN A 209 -9.00 -4.81 -4.57
N ASN A 210 -8.70 -3.58 -4.14
CA ASN A 210 -8.78 -3.19 -2.75
C ASN A 210 -10.16 -2.62 -2.38
N LEU A 211 -10.50 -2.72 -1.11
CA LEU A 211 -11.59 -2.03 -0.45
C LEU A 211 -11.01 -0.90 0.41
N PHE A 212 -11.02 0.32 -0.11
CA PHE A 212 -10.57 1.54 0.56
C PHE A 212 -11.78 2.32 1.03
N LEU A 213 -12.19 2.12 2.27
CA LEU A 213 -13.51 2.50 2.78
C LEU A 213 -13.49 3.64 3.81
N SER A 214 -12.34 4.18 4.18
CA SER A 214 -12.27 5.39 5.01
C SER A 214 -12.52 6.62 4.14
N PRO A 215 -13.37 7.57 4.59
CA PRO A 215 -13.68 8.78 3.82
C PRO A 215 -12.58 9.85 3.88
N GLU A 216 -11.41 9.51 4.38
CA GLU A 216 -10.28 10.39 4.61
C GLU A 216 -9.51 10.73 3.32
N LEU A 217 -8.39 11.41 3.44
CA LEU A 217 -7.60 11.84 2.30
C LEU A 217 -6.73 10.70 1.73
N ALA A 218 -6.45 10.75 0.43
CA ALA A 218 -5.41 9.96 -0.21
C ALA A 218 -4.33 10.87 -0.79
N GLN A 219 -3.10 10.69 -0.34
CA GLN A 219 -1.93 11.42 -0.82
C GLN A 219 -1.27 10.63 -1.94
N ILE A 220 -1.60 10.95 -3.19
CA ILE A 220 -1.15 10.19 -4.37
C ILE A 220 -0.51 11.04 -5.47
N LYS A 221 -0.71 12.37 -5.45
CA LYS A 221 -0.16 13.29 -6.46
C LYS A 221 1.35 13.55 -6.33
N LEU A 222 1.99 13.09 -5.25
CA LEU A 222 3.46 13.18 -5.08
C LEU A 222 4.21 12.02 -5.73
N SER A 223 3.53 11.17 -6.48
CA SER A 223 4.11 10.00 -7.13
C SER A 223 3.67 9.89 -8.57
N GLN A 224 4.40 9.11 -9.33
CA GLN A 224 4.11 8.76 -10.71
C GLN A 224 4.27 7.26 -10.96
N GLY A 225 3.94 6.79 -12.16
CA GLY A 225 4.09 5.39 -12.53
C GLY A 225 3.15 4.47 -11.74
N MET A 226 1.89 4.85 -11.56
CA MET A 226 0.92 4.06 -10.79
C MET A 226 -0.24 3.56 -11.65
N ALA A 227 -0.86 2.45 -11.24
CA ALA A 227 -2.08 1.98 -11.85
C ALA A 227 -3.07 1.49 -10.78
N PHE A 228 -4.30 2.00 -10.83
CA PHE A 228 -5.41 1.62 -9.97
C PHE A 228 -6.45 0.87 -10.79
N VAL A 229 -6.70 -0.39 -10.47
CA VAL A 229 -7.58 -1.26 -11.27
C VAL A 229 -8.55 -2.02 -10.37
N HIS A 230 -9.84 -1.96 -10.68
CA HIS A 230 -10.87 -2.69 -9.95
C HIS A 230 -10.90 -2.43 -8.43
N ASN A 231 -10.66 -1.21 -7.95
CA ASN A 231 -10.81 -0.87 -6.54
C ASN A 231 -12.19 -0.28 -6.24
N LEU A 232 -12.65 -0.41 -4.99
CA LEU A 232 -13.71 0.40 -4.42
C LEU A 232 -13.09 1.48 -3.54
N ILE A 233 -13.33 2.75 -3.88
CA ILE A 233 -12.59 3.90 -3.35
C ILE A 233 -13.57 4.93 -2.78
N VAL A 234 -13.45 5.19 -1.48
CA VAL A 234 -14.27 6.19 -0.76
C VAL A 234 -13.50 7.48 -0.47
N TRP A 235 -12.19 7.48 -0.45
CA TRP A 235 -11.35 8.64 -0.08
C TRP A 235 -11.55 9.86 -0.99
N LYS A 236 -11.05 11.01 -0.53
CA LYS A 236 -10.84 12.22 -1.36
C LYS A 236 -9.36 12.34 -1.73
N VAL A 237 -9.09 12.80 -2.95
CA VAL A 237 -7.71 13.09 -3.38
C VAL A 237 -7.24 14.36 -2.67
N TRP A 238 -6.08 14.30 -2.04
CA TRP A 238 -5.47 15.47 -1.43
C TRP A 238 -4.91 16.40 -2.52
N LYS A 239 -5.31 17.67 -2.46
CA LYS A 239 -4.80 18.72 -3.38
C LYS A 239 -3.35 19.02 -3.05
N LEU A 240 -2.44 18.57 -3.89
CA LEU A 240 -1.00 18.76 -3.74
C LEU A 240 -0.42 19.42 -4.99
N ASN A 241 0.79 19.95 -4.87
CA ASN A 241 1.53 20.46 -6.01
C ASN A 241 1.74 19.37 -7.06
N ASN A 242 1.73 19.76 -8.35
CA ASN A 242 1.88 18.82 -9.46
C ASN A 242 3.31 18.32 -9.66
N VAL A 243 4.28 18.88 -8.96
CA VAL A 243 5.68 18.45 -9.00
C VAL A 243 6.24 18.45 -7.59
N ASP A 244 6.77 17.31 -7.16
CA ASP A 244 7.63 17.24 -5.99
C ASP A 244 9.09 17.39 -6.45
N PRO A 245 9.83 18.41 -5.97
CA PRO A 245 11.16 18.73 -6.47
C PRO A 245 12.26 17.82 -5.93
N ARG A 246 11.95 16.95 -4.96
CA ARG A 246 12.93 16.04 -4.36
C ARG A 246 13.52 15.11 -5.40
N LYS A 247 14.84 15.09 -5.54
CA LYS A 247 15.55 14.23 -6.48
C LYS A 247 15.63 12.80 -5.96
N THR A 248 14.55 12.08 -6.16
CA THR A 248 14.42 10.70 -5.70
C THR A 248 15.17 9.74 -6.61
N PRO A 249 15.90 8.75 -6.07
CA PRO A 249 16.50 7.71 -6.88
C PRO A 249 15.44 6.87 -7.60
N TYR A 250 15.73 6.49 -8.85
CA TYR A 250 15.05 5.39 -9.51
C TYR A 250 16.03 4.25 -9.79
N LEU A 251 15.53 3.05 -9.79
CA LEU A 251 16.32 1.84 -9.73
C LEU A 251 16.23 1.04 -11.03
N ALA A 252 17.17 0.16 -11.25
CA ALA A 252 17.08 -0.83 -12.31
C ALA A 252 15.81 -1.68 -12.13
N PRO A 253 15.11 -2.05 -13.19
CA PRO A 253 13.90 -2.87 -13.09
C PRO A 253 14.11 -4.12 -12.24
N HIS A 254 13.25 -4.30 -11.23
CA HIS A 254 13.31 -5.42 -10.29
C HIS A 254 14.63 -5.58 -9.52
N GLY A 255 15.38 -4.49 -9.39
CA GLY A 255 16.70 -4.44 -8.76
C GLY A 255 16.84 -3.27 -7.80
N THR A 256 18.03 -3.13 -7.24
CA THR A 256 18.36 -2.07 -6.27
C THR A 256 19.45 -1.13 -6.76
N GLU A 257 19.99 -1.37 -7.96
CA GLU A 257 20.97 -0.49 -8.59
C GLU A 257 20.35 0.87 -8.92
N ILE A 258 20.97 1.96 -8.47
CA ILE A 258 20.51 3.31 -8.78
C ILE A 258 20.87 3.63 -10.24
N MET A 259 19.85 3.89 -11.04
CA MET A 259 19.98 4.27 -12.46
C MET A 259 20.03 5.78 -12.65
N GLY A 260 19.50 6.53 -11.71
CA GLY A 260 19.51 7.99 -11.74
C GLY A 260 18.65 8.61 -10.66
N TYR A 261 18.46 9.94 -10.77
CA TYR A 261 17.68 10.75 -9.83
C TYR A 261 16.75 11.65 -10.61
N HIS A 262 15.51 11.71 -10.17
CA HIS A 262 14.50 12.56 -10.82
C HIS A 262 13.56 13.15 -9.78
N ASP A 263 12.96 14.32 -10.07
CA ASP A 263 11.80 14.83 -9.36
C ASP A 263 10.57 13.97 -9.67
N CYS A 264 9.53 14.12 -8.86
CA CYS A 264 8.28 13.40 -9.07
C CYS A 264 7.20 14.35 -9.61
N PRO A 265 7.06 14.49 -10.94
CA PRO A 265 5.92 15.20 -11.53
C PRO A 265 4.65 14.34 -11.40
N CYS A 266 3.53 14.97 -11.12
CA CYS A 266 2.23 14.29 -11.08
C CYS A 266 1.87 13.71 -12.46
N GLY A 267 1.27 12.51 -12.46
CA GLY A 267 0.79 11.83 -13.66
C GLY A 267 1.49 10.52 -13.94
N ASN A 268 1.51 10.08 -15.19
CA ASN A 268 1.87 8.70 -15.55
C ASN A 268 1.08 7.70 -14.69
N VAL A 269 -0.21 7.96 -14.52
CA VAL A 269 -1.12 7.20 -13.66
C VAL A 269 -2.28 6.69 -14.50
N SER A 270 -2.68 5.44 -14.25
CA SER A 270 -3.81 4.79 -14.91
C SER A 270 -4.90 4.42 -13.90
N TYR A 271 -6.16 4.70 -14.25
CA TYR A 271 -7.35 4.34 -13.47
C TYR A 271 -8.33 3.57 -14.35
N PHE A 272 -8.46 2.26 -14.12
CA PHE A 272 -9.32 1.41 -14.92
C PHE A 272 -10.33 0.66 -14.06
N ASN A 273 -11.59 0.69 -14.44
CA ASN A 273 -12.64 -0.13 -13.85
C ASN A 273 -12.80 0.03 -12.32
N ASN A 274 -12.47 1.18 -11.73
CA ASN A 274 -12.68 1.44 -10.30
C ASN A 274 -14.12 1.93 -10.05
N ILE A 275 -14.55 1.83 -8.80
CA ILE A 275 -15.74 2.51 -8.28
C ILE A 275 -15.28 3.60 -7.32
N PHE A 276 -15.65 4.84 -7.57
CA PHE A 276 -15.42 5.99 -6.71
C PHE A 276 -16.73 6.46 -6.10
N THR A 277 -16.73 6.84 -4.83
CA THR A 277 -17.93 7.38 -4.17
C THR A 277 -17.78 8.82 -3.66
N ARG A 278 -16.54 9.31 -3.50
CA ARG A 278 -16.26 10.68 -3.00
C ARG A 278 -15.07 11.35 -3.70
N ALA A 279 -14.29 10.61 -4.47
CA ALA A 279 -13.10 11.16 -5.09
C ALA A 279 -13.43 12.23 -6.13
N GLU A 280 -12.72 13.36 -6.08
CA GLU A 280 -12.76 14.42 -7.10
C GLU A 280 -11.61 14.18 -8.08
N MET A 281 -11.87 13.45 -9.17
CA MET A 281 -10.83 13.03 -10.12
C MET A 281 -10.41 14.13 -11.09
N THR A 282 -11.09 15.27 -11.12
CA THR A 282 -10.66 16.50 -11.81
C THR A 282 -9.32 17.03 -11.29
N GLU A 283 -8.90 16.63 -10.09
CA GLU A 283 -7.55 16.92 -9.54
C GLU A 283 -6.40 16.40 -10.41
N TYR A 284 -6.69 15.50 -11.35
CA TYR A 284 -5.72 14.98 -12.32
C TYR A 284 -5.71 15.67 -13.67
N ASP A 285 -6.64 16.61 -13.93
CA ASP A 285 -6.79 17.23 -15.25
C ASP A 285 -5.59 18.13 -15.61
N ASP A 286 -4.85 18.61 -14.61
CA ASP A 286 -3.67 19.47 -14.75
C ASP A 286 -2.33 18.78 -14.45
N CYS A 287 -2.30 17.46 -14.35
CA CYS A 287 -1.06 16.71 -14.14
C CYS A 287 -0.04 16.93 -15.26
N VAL A 288 1.25 16.98 -14.86
CA VAL A 288 2.38 17.24 -15.78
C VAL A 288 2.59 16.10 -16.77
N LEU A 289 2.46 14.87 -16.29
CA LEU A 289 2.58 13.67 -17.12
C LEU A 289 1.19 13.14 -17.52
N PRO A 290 1.09 12.39 -18.61
CA PRO A 290 -0.19 11.83 -19.06
C PRO A 290 -0.89 11.00 -18.00
N VAL A 291 -2.21 11.14 -17.91
CA VAL A 291 -3.09 10.32 -17.08
C VAL A 291 -4.05 9.57 -17.97
N GLN A 292 -4.25 8.29 -17.71
CA GLN A 292 -5.21 7.44 -18.40
C GLN A 292 -6.34 7.07 -17.46
N MET A 293 -7.57 7.38 -17.86
CA MET A 293 -8.77 6.98 -17.14
C MET A 293 -9.74 6.34 -18.11
N GLU A 294 -10.27 5.17 -17.75
CA GLU A 294 -11.21 4.49 -18.62
C GLU A 294 -12.20 3.63 -17.84
N LYS A 295 -13.48 3.81 -18.14
CA LYS A 295 -14.58 2.94 -17.69
C LYS A 295 -14.71 2.84 -16.16
N ASN A 296 -14.33 3.88 -15.41
CA ASN A 296 -14.61 3.94 -13.98
C ASN A 296 -16.07 4.32 -13.72
N CYS A 297 -16.55 3.94 -12.53
CA CYS A 297 -17.85 4.33 -12.03
C CYS A 297 -17.71 5.40 -10.95
N TYR A 298 -18.60 6.40 -11.02
CA TYR A 298 -18.65 7.52 -10.08
C TYR A 298 -20.02 7.56 -9.44
N TRP A 299 -20.09 7.27 -8.15
CA TRP A 299 -21.33 7.26 -7.37
C TRP A 299 -21.34 8.40 -6.35
N GLY A 300 -22.53 8.90 -6.05
CA GLY A 300 -22.75 9.88 -5.00
C GLY A 300 -21.99 11.19 -5.20
N GLU A 301 -21.07 11.49 -4.30
CA GLU A 301 -20.27 12.72 -4.30
C GLU A 301 -19.08 12.69 -5.29
N ALA A 302 -18.78 11.54 -5.89
CA ALA A 302 -17.62 11.42 -6.76
C ALA A 302 -17.78 12.22 -8.06
N VAL A 303 -16.71 12.91 -8.45
CA VAL A 303 -16.65 13.74 -9.66
C VAL A 303 -15.65 13.13 -10.65
N SER A 304 -16.14 12.84 -11.86
CA SER A 304 -15.28 12.28 -12.91
C SER A 304 -14.39 13.35 -13.52
N SER A 305 -13.16 12.96 -13.87
CA SER A 305 -12.29 13.74 -14.75
C SER A 305 -12.82 13.74 -16.19
N GLY A 306 -12.58 14.81 -16.92
CA GLY A 306 -12.80 14.88 -18.37
C GLY A 306 -11.92 13.90 -19.17
N LEU A 307 -10.87 13.38 -18.54
CA LEU A 307 -9.97 12.37 -19.12
C LEU A 307 -10.56 10.96 -19.12
N ASP A 308 -11.61 10.68 -18.28
CA ASP A 308 -12.19 9.34 -18.18
C ASP A 308 -13.12 9.03 -19.34
N LYS A 309 -12.60 8.24 -20.26
CA LYS A 309 -13.37 7.77 -21.41
C LYS A 309 -14.33 6.65 -20.98
N ASN A 310 -15.60 6.82 -21.34
CA ASN A 310 -16.66 5.86 -21.00
C ASN A 310 -16.91 5.71 -19.49
N ALA A 311 -16.73 6.80 -18.72
CA ALA A 311 -17.14 6.86 -17.32
C ALA A 311 -18.65 6.62 -17.18
N THR A 312 -19.05 5.93 -16.11
CA THR A 312 -20.45 5.85 -15.69
C THR A 312 -20.63 6.72 -14.46
N VAL A 313 -21.53 7.70 -14.52
CA VAL A 313 -21.78 8.64 -13.42
C VAL A 313 -23.20 8.45 -12.89
N ASN A 314 -23.33 8.25 -11.57
CA ASN A 314 -24.58 8.17 -10.84
C ASN A 314 -24.51 9.04 -9.58
N SER A 315 -24.60 10.36 -9.77
CA SER A 315 -24.44 11.35 -8.69
C SER A 315 -25.56 11.35 -7.65
N GLY A 316 -26.71 10.77 -7.98
CA GLY A 316 -27.83 10.66 -7.01
C GLY A 316 -27.81 9.38 -6.19
N PHE A 317 -26.85 8.51 -6.39
CA PHE A 317 -26.82 7.20 -5.76
C PHE A 317 -26.03 7.23 -4.45
N ASP A 318 -26.71 6.87 -3.35
CA ASP A 318 -26.05 6.66 -2.04
C ASP A 318 -25.70 5.18 -1.87
N ALA A 319 -24.42 4.90 -1.87
CA ALA A 319 -23.91 3.55 -1.69
C ALA A 319 -24.05 3.03 -0.25
N ASP A 320 -24.34 3.88 0.75
CA ASP A 320 -24.49 3.53 2.18
C ASP A 320 -23.48 2.46 2.66
N ILE A 321 -22.21 2.76 2.44
CA ILE A 321 -21.11 1.83 2.72
C ILE A 321 -20.85 1.78 4.23
N GLN A 322 -20.92 0.57 4.80
CA GLN A 322 -20.64 0.33 6.21
C GLN A 322 -19.81 -0.94 6.37
N VAL A 323 -18.85 -0.91 7.30
CA VAL A 323 -18.10 -2.11 7.71
C VAL A 323 -18.60 -2.55 9.07
N ILE A 324 -19.10 -3.77 9.14
CA ILE A 324 -19.79 -4.30 10.32
C ILE A 324 -19.01 -5.49 10.87
N GLU A 325 -18.59 -5.37 12.12
CA GLU A 325 -17.95 -6.47 12.86
C GLU A 325 -19.00 -7.46 13.39
N LYS A 326 -18.84 -8.75 13.10
CA LYS A 326 -19.64 -9.84 13.64
C LYS A 326 -18.74 -10.86 14.35
N THR A 327 -19.36 -11.87 14.95
CA THR A 327 -18.63 -12.91 15.70
C THR A 327 -17.66 -13.71 14.87
N ASP A 328 -17.94 -13.89 13.59
CA ASP A 328 -17.20 -14.73 12.64
C ASP A 328 -16.37 -13.94 11.63
N GLY A 329 -16.43 -12.60 11.66
CA GLY A 329 -15.67 -11.79 10.71
C GLY A 329 -16.20 -10.38 10.50
N TRP A 330 -15.70 -9.73 9.47
CA TRP A 330 -16.07 -8.38 9.07
C TRP A 330 -16.88 -8.42 7.78
N TYR A 331 -17.92 -7.61 7.73
CA TYR A 331 -18.88 -7.57 6.63
C TYR A 331 -18.97 -6.19 6.03
N LEU A 332 -18.90 -6.12 4.73
CA LEU A 332 -19.25 -4.95 3.94
C LEU A 332 -20.77 -4.94 3.74
N GLN A 333 -21.44 -3.90 4.21
CA GLN A 333 -22.79 -3.55 3.80
C GLN A 333 -22.70 -2.44 2.75
N ILE A 334 -23.39 -2.60 1.64
CA ILE A 334 -23.38 -1.63 0.55
C ILE A 334 -24.71 -1.68 -0.22
N ASN A 335 -25.21 -0.53 -0.64
CA ASN A 335 -26.29 -0.47 -1.61
C ASN A 335 -25.72 -0.73 -3.02
N VAL A 336 -26.48 -1.45 -3.83
CA VAL A 336 -26.17 -1.72 -5.25
C VAL A 336 -27.19 -0.97 -6.13
N PRO A 337 -26.78 -0.30 -7.21
CA PRO A 337 -27.71 0.37 -8.11
C PRO A 337 -28.74 -0.59 -8.72
N GLU A 338 -29.97 -0.11 -8.94
CA GLU A 338 -31.07 -0.93 -9.50
C GLU A 338 -30.76 -1.47 -10.89
N ASN A 339 -29.97 -0.74 -11.65
CA ASN A 339 -29.56 -1.10 -13.01
C ASN A 339 -28.14 -1.73 -13.06
N TRP A 340 -27.62 -2.25 -11.94
CA TRP A 340 -26.24 -2.78 -11.87
C TRP A 340 -25.94 -3.84 -12.93
N LYS A 341 -26.89 -4.74 -13.19
CA LYS A 341 -26.72 -5.79 -14.22
C LYS A 341 -26.78 -5.24 -15.65
N ASP A 342 -27.32 -4.06 -15.84
CA ASP A 342 -27.35 -3.36 -17.12
C ASP A 342 -26.14 -2.45 -17.30
N GLU A 343 -25.29 -2.34 -16.25
CA GLU A 343 -24.04 -1.59 -16.29
C GLU A 343 -23.16 -2.11 -17.44
N LYS A 344 -22.57 -1.17 -18.14
CA LYS A 344 -21.69 -1.49 -19.27
C LYS A 344 -20.54 -2.37 -18.77
N PHE A 345 -20.38 -3.51 -19.43
CA PHE A 345 -19.29 -4.41 -19.12
C PHE A 345 -17.96 -3.77 -19.45
N ARG A 346 -16.98 -4.15 -18.66
CA ARG A 346 -15.60 -3.72 -18.81
C ARG A 346 -14.82 -4.75 -19.59
N ASP A 347 -13.83 -4.30 -20.35
CA ASP A 347 -12.86 -5.21 -20.94
C ASP A 347 -11.93 -5.73 -19.86
N LYS A 348 -11.36 -6.90 -20.11
CA LYS A 348 -10.29 -7.45 -19.29
C LYS A 348 -9.11 -6.47 -19.32
N VAL A 349 -8.56 -6.16 -18.15
CA VAL A 349 -7.33 -5.37 -18.00
C VAL A 349 -6.17 -6.30 -17.65
N SER A 350 -5.05 -6.08 -18.26
CA SER A 350 -3.79 -6.75 -17.94
C SER A 350 -2.68 -5.71 -17.75
N THR A 351 -1.56 -6.09 -17.18
CA THR A 351 -0.44 -5.17 -17.02
C THR A 351 0.16 -4.68 -18.35
N LYS A 352 -0.15 -5.36 -19.45
CA LYS A 352 0.20 -4.89 -20.80
C LYS A 352 -0.56 -3.61 -21.18
N ASP A 353 -1.80 -3.48 -20.70
CA ASP A 353 -2.66 -2.33 -21.01
C ASP A 353 -2.29 -1.09 -20.18
N LEU A 354 -1.53 -1.27 -19.09
CA LEU A 354 -1.13 -0.21 -18.16
C LEU A 354 0.12 0.56 -18.64
N GLY A 355 0.79 0.07 -19.66
CA GLY A 355 2.00 0.69 -20.18
C GLY A 355 3.22 0.50 -19.26
N ARG A 356 3.94 1.56 -19.00
CA ARG A 356 5.21 1.56 -18.25
C ARG A 356 5.29 2.76 -17.32
N ALA A 357 5.95 2.58 -16.19
CA ALA A 357 6.43 3.70 -15.39
C ALA A 357 7.54 4.43 -16.17
N SER A 358 7.29 5.69 -16.50
CA SER A 358 8.08 6.41 -17.52
C SER A 358 9.52 6.69 -17.12
N ILE A 359 9.79 6.97 -15.84
CA ILE A 359 11.14 7.31 -15.36
C ILE A 359 12.04 6.06 -15.31
N PRO A 360 11.68 4.97 -14.61
CA PRO A 360 12.51 3.77 -14.61
C PRO A 360 12.37 2.93 -15.89
N ASP A 361 11.51 3.31 -16.81
CA ASP A 361 11.15 2.52 -17.99
C ASP A 361 10.80 1.05 -17.64
N GLN A 362 10.05 0.85 -16.57
CA GLN A 362 9.67 -0.46 -16.08
C GLN A 362 8.18 -0.73 -16.32
N SER A 363 7.85 -1.91 -16.86
CA SER A 363 6.47 -2.37 -17.00
C SER A 363 5.89 -2.82 -15.65
N PHE A 364 4.55 -2.91 -15.57
CA PHE A 364 3.84 -3.48 -14.41
C PHE A 364 3.87 -5.01 -14.34
N ASN A 365 4.59 -5.66 -15.24
CA ASN A 365 4.71 -7.12 -15.30
C ASN A 365 5.47 -7.68 -14.09
N LYS A 366 5.37 -9.00 -13.90
CA LYS A 366 6.23 -9.70 -12.94
C LYS A 366 7.71 -9.58 -13.35
N GLU A 367 8.60 -9.82 -12.40
CA GLU A 367 10.06 -9.80 -12.59
C GLU A 367 10.52 -10.62 -13.81
N ASN A 368 9.92 -11.76 -14.04
CA ASN A 368 10.24 -12.62 -15.18
C ASN A 368 9.61 -12.15 -16.51
N GLY A 369 9.06 -10.94 -16.57
CA GLY A 369 8.39 -10.37 -17.73
C GLY A 369 6.96 -10.89 -17.96
N THR A 370 6.46 -11.78 -17.12
CA THR A 370 5.10 -12.33 -17.28
C THR A 370 4.05 -11.24 -17.04
N VAL A 371 3.14 -11.09 -17.99
CA VAL A 371 1.96 -10.24 -17.90
C VAL A 371 1.04 -10.75 -16.78
N ILE A 372 0.52 -9.84 -15.98
CA ILE A 372 -0.50 -10.14 -14.96
C ILE A 372 -1.86 -9.82 -15.56
N ASP A 373 -2.70 -10.84 -15.69
CA ASP A 373 -4.12 -10.65 -15.99
C ASP A 373 -4.85 -10.23 -14.71
N LEU A 374 -5.47 -9.05 -14.68
CA LEU A 374 -6.19 -8.49 -13.53
C LEU A 374 -7.65 -8.99 -13.55
N ILE A 375 -7.81 -10.30 -13.46
CA ILE A 375 -9.10 -11.02 -13.59
C ILE A 375 -9.56 -11.67 -12.29
N GLU A 376 -8.86 -11.47 -11.20
CA GLU A 376 -9.30 -11.90 -9.87
C GLU A 376 -10.24 -10.85 -9.27
N ASP A 377 -11.12 -11.29 -8.39
CA ASP A 377 -11.92 -10.42 -7.55
C ASP A 377 -11.23 -10.15 -6.19
N TYR A 378 -11.93 -9.47 -5.29
CA TYR A 378 -11.44 -9.18 -3.94
C TYR A 378 -11.01 -10.42 -3.16
N TRP A 379 -11.72 -11.53 -3.30
CA TRP A 379 -11.41 -12.80 -2.62
C TRP A 379 -10.35 -13.63 -3.35
N GLY A 380 -9.84 -13.15 -4.48
CA GLY A 380 -8.89 -13.87 -5.32
C GLY A 380 -9.54 -14.95 -6.19
N GLN A 381 -10.87 -14.89 -6.32
CA GLN A 381 -11.58 -15.80 -7.22
C GLN A 381 -11.41 -15.31 -8.66
N ASN A 382 -11.12 -16.24 -9.53
CA ASN A 382 -10.86 -15.94 -10.93
C ASN A 382 -12.16 -15.72 -11.69
N ARG A 383 -12.34 -14.52 -12.26
CA ARG A 383 -13.44 -14.16 -13.17
C ARG A 383 -13.28 -14.78 -14.58
N LYS A 384 -12.32 -15.68 -14.77
CA LYS A 384 -12.03 -16.33 -16.04
C LYS A 384 -13.26 -17.13 -16.53
N GLY A 385 -13.66 -16.87 -17.77
CA GLY A 385 -14.88 -17.44 -18.35
C GLY A 385 -16.09 -16.53 -18.27
N GLN A 386 -16.05 -15.47 -17.47
CA GLN A 386 -17.03 -14.39 -17.59
C GLN A 386 -16.75 -13.62 -18.89
N LYS A 387 -17.80 -13.41 -19.68
CA LYS A 387 -17.70 -12.58 -20.88
C LYS A 387 -17.71 -11.07 -20.54
N LYS A 388 -17.86 -10.75 -19.26
CA LYS A 388 -18.21 -9.44 -18.78
C LYS A 388 -17.58 -9.20 -17.43
N TYR A 389 -16.84 -8.11 -17.30
CA TYR A 389 -16.25 -7.65 -16.05
C TYR A 389 -17.04 -6.46 -15.53
N TYR A 390 -17.42 -6.52 -14.26
CA TYR A 390 -18.01 -5.34 -13.60
C TYR A 390 -16.89 -4.44 -13.06
N PRO A 391 -17.16 -3.13 -12.90
CA PRO A 391 -16.23 -2.25 -12.20
C PRO A 391 -16.13 -2.62 -10.71
N GLY A 392 -15.05 -2.21 -10.09
CA GLY A 392 -14.77 -2.51 -8.68
C GLY A 392 -14.25 -3.92 -8.42
N PRO A 393 -13.95 -4.22 -7.17
CA PRO A 393 -13.32 -5.47 -6.75
C PRO A 393 -14.32 -6.61 -6.54
N ILE A 394 -15.62 -6.32 -6.53
CA ILE A 394 -16.69 -7.27 -6.20
C ILE A 394 -17.73 -7.30 -7.31
N ASP A 395 -18.06 -8.47 -7.80
CA ASP A 395 -19.16 -8.69 -8.74
C ASP A 395 -20.47 -8.89 -7.96
N PHE A 396 -21.25 -7.81 -7.80
CA PHE A 396 -22.55 -7.91 -7.17
C PHE A 396 -23.53 -8.70 -8.04
N THR A 397 -24.16 -9.68 -7.45
CA THR A 397 -25.08 -10.60 -8.18
C THR A 397 -26.51 -10.11 -8.25
N THR A 398 -26.85 -9.02 -7.56
CA THR A 398 -28.19 -8.44 -7.47
C THR A 398 -28.30 -7.15 -8.27
N ASN A 399 -29.51 -6.85 -8.74
CA ASN A 399 -29.89 -5.52 -9.18
C ASN A 399 -30.61 -4.83 -8.03
N GLY A 400 -30.08 -3.69 -7.62
CA GLY A 400 -30.67 -2.88 -6.56
C GLY A 400 -30.58 -3.49 -5.17
N GLY A 401 -30.87 -2.66 -4.20
CA GLY A 401 -30.98 -3.03 -2.80
C GLY A 401 -29.66 -3.14 -2.05
N LYS A 402 -29.80 -3.44 -0.78
CA LYS A 402 -28.71 -3.55 0.19
C LYS A 402 -28.17 -4.97 0.19
N VAL A 403 -26.87 -5.12 0.06
CA VAL A 403 -26.15 -6.39 0.18
C VAL A 403 -25.22 -6.39 1.37
N MET A 404 -24.97 -7.56 1.93
CA MET A 404 -24.02 -7.77 3.02
C MET A 404 -23.11 -8.92 2.67
N LEU A 405 -21.81 -8.64 2.57
CA LEU A 405 -20.79 -9.58 2.10
C LEU A 405 -19.70 -9.73 3.16
N LYS A 406 -19.30 -10.95 3.49
CA LYS A 406 -18.17 -11.19 4.37
C LYS A 406 -16.87 -10.84 3.62
N VAL A 407 -16.11 -9.89 4.16
CA VAL A 407 -14.90 -9.37 3.52
C VAL A 407 -13.62 -9.70 4.28
N TYR A 408 -13.71 -10.14 5.54
CA TYR A 408 -12.55 -10.59 6.30
C TYR A 408 -12.98 -11.59 7.40
N ASP A 409 -12.17 -12.62 7.60
CA ASP A 409 -12.35 -13.61 8.67
C ASP A 409 -11.72 -13.13 9.99
N LYS A 410 -12.32 -13.53 11.14
CA LYS A 410 -11.73 -13.32 12.47
C LYS A 410 -10.74 -14.40 12.84
#